data_c91b72e3ac2fd2e280dca180387547e0
#
_entry.id   c91b72e3ac2fd2e280dca180387547e0
#
_cell.length_a   1.000
_cell.length_b   1.000
_cell.length_c   1.000
_cell.angle_alpha   90.00
_cell.angle_beta   90.00
_cell.angle_gamma   90.00
#
_symmetry.space_group_name_H-M   'P 1'
#
loop_
_entity.id
_entity.type
_entity.pdbx_description
1 polymer ?
#
loop_
_entity_poly.entity_id
_entity_poly.type
_entity_poly.pdbx_seq_one_letter_code
_entity_poly.pdbx_strand_id
1 'polypeptide(L)'
;MNNGAVVKLIDVHKTYRTGEVEVQAVRGVSLEIKRGEFVALMGASGSGKSTLMNLLGCLDRPTRGQYLLDNTDVSHLKRDQLADIRNGKLGFVFQSFNLLPRTSARENVDLPLLYGRHQLSNQQLRERADRVLASVGLQGREEHHPSQLSGGQQQRVAIARALINDPEVLLADEPTGNLDSRTSIEIMGIFQELNGRGITIVMVTHESDIAAYAQRNVVLRDGVVLNDFPVAERRNAVVEMERLATSARDERE
;
A
#
# COMPACT_ATOMS: atom_id res chain seq x y z
N MET A 1 16.70 13.42 -11.31
CA MET A 1 15.94 12.65 -10.31
C MET A 1 16.69 11.35 -10.08
N ASN A 2 16.92 10.97 -8.81
CA ASN A 2 17.73 9.78 -8.49
C ASN A 2 16.89 8.52 -8.76
N ASN A 3 17.09 7.88 -9.91
CA ASN A 3 16.31 6.72 -10.40
C ASN A 3 16.74 5.40 -9.74
N GLY A 4 17.30 5.45 -8.53
CA GLY A 4 17.76 4.27 -7.80
C GLY A 4 16.62 3.44 -7.23
N ALA A 5 16.90 2.18 -6.88
CA ALA A 5 15.97 1.30 -6.18
C ALA A 5 15.65 1.89 -4.80
N VAL A 6 14.36 2.02 -4.46
CA VAL A 6 13.92 2.36 -3.11
C VAL A 6 13.78 1.12 -2.22
N VAL A 7 13.45 -0.03 -2.85
CA VAL A 7 13.40 -1.35 -2.20
C VAL A 7 14.38 -2.28 -2.94
N LYS A 8 15.25 -2.94 -2.19
CA LYS A 8 16.13 -3.98 -2.73
C LYS A 8 16.20 -5.16 -1.77
N LEU A 9 15.75 -6.31 -2.25
CA LEU A 9 15.85 -7.60 -1.58
C LEU A 9 16.96 -8.41 -2.26
N ILE A 10 17.84 -9.03 -1.47
CA ILE A 10 18.95 -9.85 -1.95
C ILE A 10 18.91 -11.18 -1.22
N ASP A 11 18.58 -12.26 -1.93
CA ASP A 11 18.49 -13.64 -1.42
C ASP A 11 17.69 -13.72 -0.09
N VAL A 12 16.52 -13.05 -0.04
CA VAL A 12 15.73 -12.95 1.18
C VAL A 12 14.96 -14.24 1.43
N HIS A 13 15.11 -14.78 2.63
CA HIS A 13 14.39 -15.95 3.13
C HIS A 13 13.57 -15.59 4.37
N LYS A 14 12.42 -16.22 4.51
CA LYS A 14 11.63 -16.19 5.74
C LYS A 14 11.11 -17.56 6.08
N THR A 15 11.51 -18.03 7.25
CA THR A 15 11.09 -19.31 7.80
C THR A 15 10.41 -19.07 9.15
N TYR A 16 9.21 -19.62 9.32
CA TYR A 16 8.50 -19.64 10.59
C TYR A 16 8.66 -21.01 11.23
N ARG A 17 8.89 -21.02 12.55
CA ARG A 17 8.99 -22.25 13.35
C ARG A 17 7.90 -22.26 14.41
N THR A 18 7.08 -23.30 14.40
CA THR A 18 6.04 -23.53 15.42
C THR A 18 6.19 -24.96 15.93
N GLY A 19 6.83 -25.11 17.09
CA GLY A 19 7.24 -26.42 17.61
C GLY A 19 8.23 -27.10 16.65
N GLU A 20 7.89 -28.29 16.20
CA GLU A 20 8.70 -29.07 15.24
C GLU A 20 8.42 -28.74 13.77
N VAL A 21 7.38 -27.95 13.50
CA VAL A 21 6.99 -27.59 12.13
C VAL A 21 7.76 -26.34 11.68
N GLU A 22 8.41 -26.47 10.52
CA GLU A 22 9.13 -25.39 9.86
C GLU A 22 8.46 -25.07 8.52
N VAL A 23 8.04 -23.80 8.33
CA VAL A 23 7.40 -23.32 7.12
C VAL A 23 8.28 -22.25 6.47
N GLN A 24 8.84 -22.56 5.31
CA GLN A 24 9.61 -21.62 4.50
C GLN A 24 8.65 -20.77 3.65
N ALA A 25 8.22 -19.65 4.17
CA ALA A 25 7.23 -18.78 3.51
C ALA A 25 7.83 -17.91 2.39
N VAL A 26 9.13 -17.57 2.48
CA VAL A 26 9.90 -16.90 1.41
C VAL A 26 11.23 -17.62 1.26
N ARG A 27 11.62 -17.90 0.00
CA ARG A 27 12.73 -18.80 -0.33
C ARG A 27 13.67 -18.18 -1.35
N GLY A 28 14.58 -17.29 -0.90
CA GLY A 28 15.61 -16.70 -1.76
C GLY A 28 15.08 -15.65 -2.74
N VAL A 29 14.15 -14.81 -2.30
CA VAL A 29 13.61 -13.75 -3.15
C VAL A 29 14.64 -12.64 -3.30
N SER A 30 14.97 -12.32 -4.57
CA SER A 30 15.72 -11.12 -4.96
C SER A 30 14.82 -10.25 -5.83
N LEU A 31 14.62 -9.00 -5.44
CA LEU A 31 13.70 -8.07 -6.08
C LEU A 31 14.20 -6.64 -5.90
N GLU A 32 14.17 -5.85 -6.95
CA GLU A 32 14.39 -4.41 -6.88
C GLU A 32 13.12 -3.66 -7.31
N ILE A 33 12.71 -2.65 -6.55
CA ILE A 33 11.62 -1.73 -6.90
C ILE A 33 12.20 -0.34 -6.97
N LYS A 34 12.03 0.31 -8.12
CA LYS A 34 12.55 1.64 -8.37
C LYS A 34 11.65 2.71 -7.73
N ARG A 35 12.24 3.84 -7.41
CA ARG A 35 11.50 5.00 -6.91
C ARG A 35 10.46 5.47 -7.94
N GLY A 36 9.22 5.67 -7.48
CA GLY A 36 8.09 6.05 -8.35
C GLY A 36 7.53 4.90 -9.20
N GLU A 37 7.93 3.66 -8.95
CA GLU A 37 7.37 2.49 -9.63
C GLU A 37 6.05 2.04 -8.97
N PHE A 38 5.09 1.59 -9.77
CA PHE A 38 3.88 0.93 -9.28
C PHE A 38 3.93 -0.56 -9.62
N VAL A 39 4.16 -1.38 -8.60
CA VAL A 39 4.33 -2.83 -8.73
C VAL A 39 3.15 -3.56 -8.08
N ALA A 40 2.60 -4.56 -8.77
CA ALA A 40 1.66 -5.51 -8.20
C ALA A 40 2.35 -6.84 -7.88
N LEU A 41 2.26 -7.28 -6.63
CA LEU A 41 2.68 -8.59 -6.17
C LEU A 41 1.49 -9.54 -6.26
N MET A 42 1.57 -10.52 -7.15
CA MET A 42 0.51 -11.47 -7.46
C MET A 42 0.86 -12.89 -7.02
N GLY A 43 -0.15 -13.76 -6.97
CA GLY A 43 0.03 -15.19 -6.70
C GLY A 43 -1.19 -15.78 -5.96
N ALA A 44 -1.29 -17.10 -5.93
CA ALA A 44 -2.34 -17.81 -5.22
C ALA A 44 -2.26 -17.62 -3.69
N SER A 45 -3.33 -17.97 -2.96
CA SER A 45 -3.27 -18.03 -1.50
C SER A 45 -2.14 -18.97 -1.05
N GLY A 46 -1.41 -18.58 -0.02
CA GLY A 46 -0.26 -19.34 0.49
C GLY A 46 1.04 -19.18 -0.31
N SER A 47 1.09 -18.40 -1.39
CA SER A 47 2.30 -18.23 -2.21
C SER A 47 3.43 -17.40 -1.55
N GLY A 48 3.19 -16.82 -0.35
CA GLY A 48 4.16 -16.01 0.37
C GLY A 48 3.96 -14.48 0.27
N LYS A 49 2.93 -13.99 -0.43
CA LYS A 49 2.66 -12.54 -0.63
C LYS A 49 2.57 -11.76 0.68
N SER A 50 1.70 -12.19 1.60
CA SER A 50 1.52 -11.50 2.89
C SER A 50 2.80 -11.53 3.73
N THR A 51 3.58 -12.62 3.67
CA THR A 51 4.89 -12.68 4.31
C THR A 51 5.86 -11.69 3.68
N LEU A 52 5.92 -11.64 2.35
CA LEU A 52 6.78 -10.68 1.65
C LEU A 52 6.35 -9.25 1.94
N MET A 53 5.03 -8.97 1.96
CA MET A 53 4.47 -7.68 2.36
C MET A 53 4.88 -7.27 3.78
N ASN A 54 4.83 -8.20 4.74
CA ASN A 54 5.27 -7.96 6.12
C ASN A 54 6.77 -7.65 6.20
N LEU A 55 7.60 -8.31 5.38
CA LEU A 55 9.03 -8.01 5.29
C LEU A 55 9.26 -6.61 4.70
N LEU A 56 8.63 -6.30 3.56
CA LEU A 56 8.69 -4.98 2.92
C LEU A 56 8.21 -3.88 3.84
N GLY A 57 7.16 -4.17 4.62
CA GLY A 57 6.59 -3.27 5.61
C GLY A 57 7.41 -3.13 6.90
N CYS A 58 8.54 -3.78 7.03
CA CYS A 58 9.31 -3.82 8.28
C CYS A 58 8.47 -4.27 9.50
N LEU A 59 7.39 -5.03 9.28
CA LEU A 59 6.57 -5.65 10.32
C LEU A 59 7.21 -6.94 10.82
N ASP A 60 8.00 -7.57 9.96
CA ASP A 60 8.79 -8.77 10.25
C ASP A 60 10.21 -8.63 9.68
N ARG A 61 11.09 -9.57 10.00
CA ARG A 61 12.49 -9.58 9.55
C ARG A 61 12.77 -10.81 8.71
N PRO A 62 13.67 -10.71 7.72
CA PRO A 62 14.15 -11.89 7.03
C PRO A 62 14.88 -12.82 8.01
N THR A 63 14.78 -14.13 7.78
CA THR A 63 15.57 -15.12 8.50
C THR A 63 16.99 -15.18 7.94
N ARG A 64 17.14 -14.90 6.65
CA ARG A 64 18.41 -14.81 5.92
C ARG A 64 18.26 -13.86 4.74
N GLY A 65 19.37 -13.37 4.21
CA GLY A 65 19.42 -12.41 3.10
C GLY A 65 19.43 -10.98 3.59
N GLN A 66 19.32 -10.04 2.66
CA GLN A 66 19.44 -8.61 2.94
C GLN A 66 18.24 -7.84 2.38
N TYR A 67 17.73 -6.89 3.16
CA TYR A 67 16.72 -5.94 2.72
C TYR A 67 17.24 -4.51 2.90
N LEU A 68 17.40 -3.81 1.79
CA LEU A 68 17.73 -2.39 1.75
C LEU A 68 16.47 -1.58 1.42
N LEU A 69 16.09 -0.66 2.30
CA LEU A 69 15.05 0.34 2.09
C LEU A 69 15.70 1.72 2.02
N ASP A 70 15.59 2.36 0.88
CA ASP A 70 16.22 3.66 0.61
C ASP A 70 17.71 3.66 1.01
N ASN A 71 18.44 2.67 0.49
CA ASN A 71 19.87 2.38 0.79
C ASN A 71 20.20 2.08 2.26
N THR A 72 19.23 1.97 3.15
CA THR A 72 19.43 1.59 4.55
C THR A 72 19.19 0.10 4.72
N ASP A 73 20.16 -0.67 5.22
CA ASP A 73 19.97 -2.08 5.56
C ASP A 73 19.07 -2.21 6.80
N VAL A 74 17.87 -2.73 6.59
CA VAL A 74 16.88 -2.90 7.65
C VAL A 74 16.81 -4.34 8.20
N SER A 75 17.59 -5.27 7.64
CA SER A 75 17.52 -6.71 7.93
C SER A 75 17.73 -7.03 9.41
N HIS A 76 18.60 -6.27 10.09
CA HIS A 76 19.05 -6.54 11.45
C HIS A 76 18.71 -5.45 12.47
N LEU A 77 17.92 -4.45 12.05
CA LEU A 77 17.52 -3.34 12.92
C LEU A 77 16.65 -3.84 14.09
N LYS A 78 16.77 -3.18 15.24
CA LYS A 78 15.93 -3.45 16.43
C LYS A 78 14.47 -3.04 16.15
N ARG A 79 13.54 -3.56 16.97
CA ARG A 79 12.09 -3.31 16.80
C ARG A 79 11.76 -1.82 16.78
N ASP A 80 12.37 -1.02 17.67
CA ASP A 80 12.13 0.42 17.75
C ASP A 80 12.65 1.15 16.50
N GLN A 81 13.81 0.76 15.98
CA GLN A 81 14.36 1.31 14.75
C GLN A 81 13.48 0.97 13.52
N LEU A 82 12.94 -0.27 13.46
CA LEU A 82 11.98 -0.64 12.44
C LEU A 82 10.66 0.14 12.58
N ALA A 83 10.22 0.45 13.82
CA ALA A 83 9.05 1.28 14.05
C ALA A 83 9.25 2.72 13.55
N ASP A 84 10.42 3.31 13.79
CA ASP A 84 10.79 4.63 13.26
C ASP A 84 10.78 4.65 11.74
N ILE A 85 11.34 3.61 11.09
CA ILE A 85 11.37 3.47 9.63
C ILE A 85 9.95 3.30 9.07
N ARG A 86 9.12 2.44 9.68
CA ARG A 86 7.72 2.29 9.28
C ARG A 86 6.98 3.61 9.33
N ASN A 87 7.12 4.33 10.44
CA ASN A 87 6.40 5.59 10.63
C ASN A 87 6.86 6.68 9.65
N GLY A 88 8.15 6.74 9.35
CA GLY A 88 8.72 7.81 8.53
C GLY A 88 8.80 7.54 7.03
N LYS A 89 8.85 6.25 6.61
CA LYS A 89 9.12 5.91 5.20
C LYS A 89 8.03 5.06 4.54
N LEU A 90 7.15 4.44 5.32
CA LEU A 90 6.18 3.49 4.80
C LEU A 90 4.74 3.91 5.13
N GLY A 91 3.87 3.86 4.14
CA GLY A 91 2.42 3.96 4.31
C GLY A 91 1.75 2.60 4.12
N PHE A 92 0.68 2.32 4.87
CA PHE A 92 -0.03 1.05 4.79
C PHE A 92 -1.51 1.25 4.49
N VAL A 93 -2.01 0.52 3.51
CA VAL A 93 -3.42 0.43 3.14
C VAL A 93 -3.82 -1.04 3.18
N PHE A 94 -4.87 -1.38 3.94
CA PHE A 94 -5.33 -2.75 4.15
C PHE A 94 -6.71 -2.97 3.55
N GLN A 95 -7.02 -4.21 3.20
CA GLN A 95 -8.32 -4.63 2.69
C GLN A 95 -9.48 -4.28 3.65
N SER A 96 -9.29 -4.45 4.95
CA SER A 96 -10.31 -4.19 5.98
C SER A 96 -10.28 -2.76 6.51
N PHE A 97 -9.63 -1.82 5.80
CA PHE A 97 -9.45 -0.40 6.14
C PHE A 97 -8.70 -0.16 7.46
N ASN A 98 -8.89 -1.00 8.46
CA ASN A 98 -8.27 -0.95 9.80
C ASN A 98 -8.40 0.44 10.45
N LEU A 99 -9.60 1.05 10.33
CA LEU A 99 -9.92 2.30 10.99
C LEU A 99 -10.36 2.06 12.43
N LEU A 100 -10.02 3.00 13.31
CA LEU A 100 -10.53 3.02 14.67
C LEU A 100 -12.01 3.45 14.63
N PRO A 101 -12.97 2.61 15.09
CA PRO A 101 -14.39 2.84 14.83
C PRO A 101 -15.00 3.99 15.65
N ARG A 102 -14.34 4.41 16.75
CA ARG A 102 -14.82 5.43 17.67
C ARG A 102 -14.13 6.78 17.49
N THR A 103 -13.33 6.93 16.46
CA THR A 103 -12.61 8.16 16.12
C THR A 103 -13.08 8.68 14.76
N SER A 104 -12.96 9.98 14.55
CA SER A 104 -13.30 10.63 13.29
C SER A 104 -12.31 10.24 12.16
N ALA A 105 -12.64 10.60 10.92
CA ALA A 105 -11.73 10.43 9.79
C ALA A 105 -10.43 11.19 10.03
N ARG A 106 -10.48 12.44 10.52
CA ARG A 106 -9.31 13.23 10.87
C ARG A 106 -8.45 12.53 11.91
N GLU A 107 -9.04 12.10 13.03
CA GLU A 107 -8.32 11.42 14.11
C GLU A 107 -7.69 10.10 13.64
N ASN A 108 -8.34 9.35 12.73
CA ASN A 108 -7.72 8.17 12.11
C ASN A 108 -6.51 8.53 11.27
N VAL A 109 -6.56 9.65 10.53
CA VAL A 109 -5.46 10.12 9.69
C VAL A 109 -4.30 10.66 10.54
N ASP A 110 -4.58 11.30 11.68
CA ASP A 110 -3.56 11.86 12.58
C ASP A 110 -2.73 10.81 13.32
N LEU A 111 -3.24 9.58 13.46
CA LEU A 111 -2.60 8.53 14.27
C LEU A 111 -1.09 8.35 14.03
N PRO A 112 -0.59 8.27 12.77
CA PRO A 112 0.84 8.09 12.55
C PRO A 112 1.69 9.28 13.04
N LEU A 113 1.12 10.49 13.08
CA LEU A 113 1.81 11.68 13.56
C LEU A 113 2.07 11.64 15.06
N LEU A 114 1.22 10.96 15.84
CA LEU A 114 1.38 10.80 17.29
C LEU A 114 2.61 9.95 17.66
N TYR A 115 3.05 9.08 16.75
CA TYR A 115 4.24 8.22 16.93
C TYR A 115 5.50 8.84 16.31
N GLY A 116 5.37 9.97 15.61
CA GLY A 116 6.48 10.69 14.98
C GLY A 116 7.31 11.46 16.01
N ARG A 117 8.56 11.74 15.65
CA ARG A 117 9.47 12.56 16.48
C ARG A 117 9.21 14.07 16.34
N HIS A 118 8.23 14.46 15.52
CA HIS A 118 7.91 15.87 15.26
C HIS A 118 6.95 16.40 16.32
N GLN A 119 7.34 17.48 16.97
CA GLN A 119 6.45 18.25 17.86
C GLN A 119 5.61 19.20 17.00
N LEU A 120 4.48 18.71 16.46
CA LEU A 120 3.50 19.53 15.78
C LEU A 120 2.48 20.07 16.78
N SER A 121 2.05 21.31 16.61
CA SER A 121 0.90 21.84 17.37
C SER A 121 -0.40 21.17 16.91
N ASN A 122 -1.42 21.18 17.77
CA ASN A 122 -2.73 20.63 17.43
C ASN A 122 -3.32 21.27 16.15
N GLN A 123 -3.05 22.55 15.92
CA GLN A 123 -3.47 23.23 14.70
C GLN A 123 -2.75 22.66 13.46
N GLN A 124 -1.43 22.46 13.52
CA GLN A 124 -0.65 21.90 12.43
C GLN A 124 -1.05 20.46 12.10
N LEU A 125 -1.35 19.64 13.14
CA LEU A 125 -1.87 18.29 12.95
C LEU A 125 -3.18 18.32 12.15
N ARG A 126 -4.16 19.14 12.58
CA ARG A 126 -5.45 19.29 11.91
C ARG A 126 -5.30 19.75 10.46
N GLU A 127 -4.55 20.82 10.23
CA GLU A 127 -4.33 21.35 8.88
C GLU A 127 -3.66 20.32 7.94
N ARG A 128 -2.77 19.50 8.48
CA ARG A 128 -2.11 18.43 7.70
C ARG A 128 -3.10 17.32 7.35
N ALA A 129 -3.88 16.84 8.32
CA ALA A 129 -4.89 15.82 8.10
C ALA A 129 -5.97 16.29 7.13
N ASP A 130 -6.47 17.51 7.27
CA ASP A 130 -7.49 18.06 6.38
C ASP A 130 -7.00 18.19 4.93
N ARG A 131 -5.74 18.61 4.73
CA ARG A 131 -5.12 18.63 3.39
C ARG A 131 -5.01 17.25 2.77
N VAL A 132 -4.62 16.24 3.55
CA VAL A 132 -4.48 14.87 3.03
C VAL A 132 -5.85 14.26 2.77
N LEU A 133 -6.85 14.48 3.63
CA LEU A 133 -8.23 14.07 3.39
C LEU A 133 -8.81 14.71 2.12
N ALA A 134 -8.57 16.01 1.92
CA ALA A 134 -9.00 16.70 0.71
C ALA A 134 -8.34 16.11 -0.54
N SER A 135 -7.05 15.72 -0.48
CA SER A 135 -6.32 15.14 -1.61
C SER A 135 -6.85 13.78 -2.09
N VAL A 136 -7.61 13.08 -1.25
CA VAL A 136 -8.29 11.82 -1.60
C VAL A 136 -9.81 12.00 -1.80
N GLY A 137 -10.29 13.25 -1.91
CA GLY A 137 -11.69 13.57 -2.18
C GLY A 137 -12.63 13.43 -0.97
N LEU A 138 -12.13 13.64 0.25
CA LEU A 138 -12.90 13.58 1.50
C LEU A 138 -13.07 14.94 2.18
N GLN A 139 -12.95 16.04 1.42
CA GLN A 139 -13.27 17.38 1.94
C GLN A 139 -14.70 17.45 2.46
N GLY A 140 -14.89 17.98 3.68
CA GLY A 140 -16.18 18.05 4.37
C GLY A 140 -16.60 16.75 5.07
N ARG A 141 -15.68 15.74 5.15
CA ARG A 141 -15.92 14.46 5.84
C ARG A 141 -14.98 14.24 7.03
N GLU A 142 -14.23 15.24 7.43
CA GLU A 142 -13.17 15.17 8.43
C GLU A 142 -13.67 14.67 9.79
N GLU A 143 -14.87 15.10 10.18
CA GLU A 143 -15.49 14.75 11.47
C GLU A 143 -16.38 13.49 11.41
N HIS A 144 -16.53 12.85 10.24
CA HIS A 144 -17.33 11.62 10.14
C HIS A 144 -16.60 10.43 10.77
N HIS A 145 -17.37 9.63 11.51
CA HIS A 145 -16.88 8.33 12.01
C HIS A 145 -16.97 7.25 10.93
N PRO A 146 -16.19 6.15 10.99
CA PRO A 146 -16.23 5.07 10.02
C PRO A 146 -17.65 4.54 9.74
N SER A 147 -18.51 4.44 10.75
CA SER A 147 -19.91 4.00 10.59
C SER A 147 -20.79 4.93 9.74
N GLN A 148 -20.34 6.16 9.49
CA GLN A 148 -21.03 7.19 8.69
C GLN A 148 -20.47 7.29 7.27
N LEU A 149 -19.46 6.48 6.94
CA LEU A 149 -18.74 6.48 5.67
C LEU A 149 -19.02 5.20 4.88
N SER A 150 -19.17 5.33 3.55
CA SER A 150 -19.22 4.16 2.66
C SER A 150 -17.88 3.41 2.67
N GLY A 151 -17.84 2.15 2.20
CA GLY A 151 -16.63 1.36 2.11
C GLY A 151 -15.51 2.08 1.32
N GLY A 152 -15.85 2.68 0.18
CA GLY A 152 -14.91 3.47 -0.61
C GLY A 152 -14.40 4.72 0.12
N GLN A 153 -15.28 5.40 0.90
CA GLN A 153 -14.84 6.52 1.73
C GLN A 153 -13.94 6.09 2.88
N GLN A 154 -14.24 4.95 3.52
CA GLN A 154 -13.35 4.36 4.54
C GLN A 154 -11.98 4.00 3.96
N GLN A 155 -11.93 3.44 2.74
CA GLN A 155 -10.66 3.15 2.06
C GLN A 155 -9.89 4.43 1.74
N ARG A 156 -10.56 5.51 1.34
CA ARG A 156 -9.93 6.82 1.13
C ARG A 156 -9.36 7.40 2.44
N VAL A 157 -10.03 7.20 3.59
CA VAL A 157 -9.46 7.56 4.91
C VAL A 157 -8.21 6.73 5.21
N ALA A 158 -8.22 5.41 4.92
CA ALA A 158 -7.06 4.55 5.11
C ALA A 158 -5.88 4.97 4.21
N ILE A 159 -6.15 5.37 2.96
CA ILE A 159 -5.13 5.93 2.05
C ILE A 159 -4.61 7.26 2.60
N ALA A 160 -5.47 8.18 3.04
CA ALA A 160 -5.06 9.45 3.65
C ALA A 160 -4.15 9.22 4.87
N ARG A 161 -4.54 8.29 5.76
CA ARG A 161 -3.70 7.89 6.91
C ARG A 161 -2.32 7.38 6.48
N ALA A 162 -2.27 6.60 5.41
CA ALA A 162 -1.01 6.07 4.90
C ALA A 162 -0.09 7.17 4.31
N LEU A 163 -0.67 8.28 3.85
CA LEU A 163 0.05 9.39 3.21
C LEU A 163 0.51 10.48 4.19
N ILE A 164 0.00 10.50 5.43
CA ILE A 164 0.16 11.65 6.35
C ILE A 164 1.62 11.97 6.67
N ASN A 165 2.52 11.00 6.63
CA ASN A 165 3.95 11.18 6.89
C ASN A 165 4.80 11.32 5.60
N ASP A 166 4.19 11.57 4.43
CA ASP A 166 4.87 11.66 3.13
C ASP A 166 5.78 10.44 2.86
N PRO A 167 5.22 9.22 2.82
CA PRO A 167 6.01 7.99 2.74
C PRO A 167 6.75 7.86 1.40
N GLU A 168 7.92 7.19 1.44
CA GLU A 168 8.69 6.80 0.25
C GLU A 168 8.02 5.66 -0.53
N VAL A 169 7.34 4.75 0.20
CA VAL A 169 6.66 3.58 -0.35
C VAL A 169 5.29 3.42 0.30
N LEU A 170 4.28 3.30 -0.53
CA LEU A 170 2.92 2.94 -0.13
C LEU A 170 2.71 1.44 -0.37
N LEU A 171 2.43 0.71 0.69
CA LEU A 171 2.16 -0.73 0.71
C LEU A 171 0.65 -0.94 0.80
N ALA A 172 0.04 -1.58 -0.20
CA ALA A 172 -1.40 -1.79 -0.27
C ALA A 172 -1.71 -3.31 -0.34
N ASP A 173 -2.36 -3.84 0.69
CA ASP A 173 -2.74 -5.24 0.79
C ASP A 173 -4.21 -5.42 0.42
N GLU A 174 -4.46 -5.96 -0.78
CA GLU A 174 -5.80 -6.16 -1.39
C GLU A 174 -6.72 -4.93 -1.23
N PRO A 175 -6.30 -3.74 -1.71
CA PRO A 175 -6.96 -2.48 -1.35
C PRO A 175 -8.38 -2.33 -1.91
N THR A 176 -8.81 -3.22 -2.81
CA THR A 176 -10.13 -3.22 -3.46
C THR A 176 -11.00 -4.41 -3.06
N GLY A 177 -10.47 -5.37 -2.31
CA GLY A 177 -11.11 -6.66 -2.05
C GLY A 177 -12.44 -6.62 -1.29
N ASN A 178 -12.81 -5.48 -0.67
CA ASN A 178 -14.08 -5.27 0.03
C ASN A 178 -14.97 -4.21 -0.65
N LEU A 179 -14.68 -3.87 -1.92
CA LEU A 179 -15.35 -2.79 -2.64
C LEU A 179 -16.08 -3.32 -3.87
N ASP A 180 -17.12 -2.62 -4.29
CA ASP A 180 -17.75 -2.88 -5.58
C ASP A 180 -16.84 -2.47 -6.74
N SER A 181 -17.12 -2.97 -7.95
CA SER A 181 -16.27 -2.78 -9.12
C SER A 181 -16.04 -1.31 -9.48
N ARG A 182 -17.07 -0.45 -9.37
CA ARG A 182 -16.95 0.97 -9.67
C ARG A 182 -16.04 1.67 -8.65
N THR A 183 -16.30 1.42 -7.38
CA THR A 183 -15.49 1.97 -6.27
C THR A 183 -14.04 1.48 -6.36
N SER A 184 -13.81 0.23 -6.78
CA SER A 184 -12.48 -0.32 -7.02
C SER A 184 -11.72 0.48 -8.08
N ILE A 185 -12.35 0.82 -9.20
CA ILE A 185 -11.75 1.66 -10.25
C ILE A 185 -11.42 3.06 -9.69
N GLU A 186 -12.31 3.67 -8.89
CA GLU A 186 -12.05 4.96 -8.25
C GLU A 186 -10.82 4.91 -7.34
N ILE A 187 -10.68 3.87 -6.52
CA ILE A 187 -9.51 3.67 -5.65
C ILE A 187 -8.24 3.45 -6.48
N MET A 188 -8.31 2.67 -7.56
CA MET A 188 -7.17 2.49 -8.47
C MET A 188 -6.77 3.82 -9.15
N GLY A 189 -7.73 4.68 -9.43
CA GLY A 189 -7.48 6.05 -9.92
C GLY A 189 -6.67 6.88 -8.93
N ILE A 190 -6.99 6.82 -7.63
CA ILE A 190 -6.20 7.49 -6.59
C ILE A 190 -4.77 6.93 -6.55
N PHE A 191 -4.59 5.61 -6.60
CA PHE A 191 -3.24 5.02 -6.64
C PHE A 191 -2.46 5.45 -7.88
N GLN A 192 -3.09 5.51 -9.05
CA GLN A 192 -2.44 5.98 -10.28
C GLN A 192 -2.06 7.46 -10.20
N GLU A 193 -2.91 8.31 -9.62
CA GLU A 193 -2.61 9.72 -9.40
C GLU A 193 -1.43 9.90 -8.42
N LEU A 194 -1.44 9.18 -7.30
CA LEU A 194 -0.34 9.20 -6.32
C LEU A 194 0.97 8.74 -6.94
N ASN A 195 0.93 7.67 -7.74
CA ASN A 195 2.10 7.19 -8.47
C ASN A 195 2.59 8.21 -9.51
N GLY A 196 1.68 8.89 -10.22
CA GLY A 196 2.02 9.99 -11.14
C GLY A 196 2.69 11.18 -10.44
N ARG A 197 2.46 11.37 -9.14
CA ARG A 197 3.15 12.36 -8.29
C ARG A 197 4.51 11.85 -7.77
N GLY A 198 4.92 10.63 -8.12
CA GLY A 198 6.22 10.05 -7.79
C GLY A 198 6.24 9.13 -6.58
N ILE A 199 5.09 8.81 -5.96
CA ILE A 199 5.02 7.86 -4.84
C ILE A 199 5.23 6.45 -5.39
N THR A 200 6.14 5.69 -4.76
CA THR A 200 6.33 4.27 -5.06
C THR A 200 5.20 3.46 -4.45
N ILE A 201 4.59 2.56 -5.22
CA ILE A 201 3.46 1.75 -4.75
C ILE A 201 3.78 0.27 -4.93
N VAL A 202 3.59 -0.51 -3.87
CA VAL A 202 3.62 -1.97 -3.90
C VAL A 202 2.26 -2.47 -3.45
N MET A 203 1.52 -3.04 -4.38
CA MET A 203 0.17 -3.56 -4.15
C MET A 203 0.18 -5.08 -4.17
N VAL A 204 -0.40 -5.71 -3.17
CA VAL A 204 -0.70 -7.14 -3.20
C VAL A 204 -2.12 -7.33 -3.70
N THR A 205 -2.31 -8.19 -4.69
CA THR A 205 -3.63 -8.60 -5.16
C THR A 205 -3.57 -9.99 -5.77
N HIS A 206 -4.69 -10.70 -5.72
CA HIS A 206 -4.89 -11.95 -6.47
C HIS A 206 -5.75 -11.73 -7.71
N GLU A 207 -6.28 -10.53 -7.91
CA GLU A 207 -7.13 -10.14 -9.03
C GLU A 207 -6.28 -9.60 -10.19
N SER A 208 -6.33 -10.26 -11.34
CA SER A 208 -5.54 -9.90 -12.53
C SER A 208 -5.96 -8.56 -13.14
N ASP A 209 -7.24 -8.22 -13.07
CA ASP A 209 -7.80 -6.97 -13.56
C ASP A 209 -7.36 -5.77 -12.71
N ILE A 210 -7.22 -5.95 -11.39
CA ILE A 210 -6.65 -4.94 -10.49
C ILE A 210 -5.14 -4.81 -10.69
N ALA A 211 -4.43 -5.92 -10.88
CA ALA A 211 -3.00 -5.89 -11.17
C ALA A 211 -2.65 -5.16 -12.49
N ALA A 212 -3.59 -5.13 -13.44
CA ALA A 212 -3.42 -4.43 -14.72
C ALA A 212 -3.33 -2.90 -14.60
N TYR A 213 -3.69 -2.31 -13.44
CA TYR A 213 -3.46 -0.88 -13.17
C TYR A 213 -2.02 -0.56 -12.77
N ALA A 214 -1.21 -1.55 -12.38
CA ALA A 214 0.20 -1.38 -12.06
C ALA A 214 1.06 -1.22 -13.34
N GLN A 215 2.32 -0.83 -13.17
CA GLN A 215 3.29 -0.76 -14.26
C GLN A 215 4.01 -2.09 -14.49
N ARG A 216 4.11 -2.91 -13.43
CA ARG A 216 4.85 -4.17 -13.42
C ARG A 216 4.19 -5.16 -12.49
N ASN A 217 4.17 -6.42 -12.91
CA ASN A 217 3.63 -7.52 -12.13
C ASN A 217 4.75 -8.47 -11.73
N VAL A 218 4.81 -8.79 -10.44
CA VAL A 218 5.70 -9.80 -9.85
C VAL A 218 4.85 -10.93 -9.32
N VAL A 219 4.99 -12.12 -9.90
CA VAL A 219 4.18 -13.29 -9.54
C VAL A 219 4.97 -14.17 -8.59
N LEU A 220 4.42 -14.39 -7.39
CA LEU A 220 4.96 -15.30 -6.39
C LEU A 220 4.25 -16.66 -6.46
N ARG A 221 5.05 -17.72 -6.32
CA ARG A 221 4.57 -19.08 -6.14
C ARG A 221 5.47 -19.81 -5.16
N ASP A 222 4.88 -20.44 -4.14
CA ASP A 222 5.58 -21.26 -3.14
C ASP A 222 6.81 -20.56 -2.52
N GLY A 223 6.71 -19.27 -2.26
CA GLY A 223 7.75 -18.45 -1.63
C GLY A 223 8.88 -17.98 -2.55
N VAL A 224 8.79 -18.18 -3.87
CA VAL A 224 9.76 -17.69 -4.86
C VAL A 224 9.09 -16.77 -5.88
N VAL A 225 9.88 -15.90 -6.51
CA VAL A 225 9.43 -15.11 -7.68
C VAL A 225 9.43 -16.04 -8.89
N LEU A 226 8.24 -16.30 -9.43
CA LEU A 226 8.07 -17.12 -10.62
C LEU A 226 8.23 -16.31 -11.90
N ASN A 227 7.60 -15.14 -11.94
CA ASN A 227 7.62 -14.23 -13.08
C ASN A 227 7.72 -12.79 -12.60
N ASP A 228 8.35 -11.93 -13.41
CA ASP A 228 8.53 -10.52 -13.20
C ASP A 228 8.54 -9.82 -14.56
N PHE A 229 7.48 -9.05 -14.86
CA PHE A 229 7.27 -8.50 -16.19
C PHE A 229 6.52 -7.16 -16.15
N PRO A 230 6.80 -6.25 -17.10
CA PRO A 230 6.02 -5.03 -17.27
C PRO A 230 4.61 -5.33 -17.77
N VAL A 231 3.62 -4.52 -17.37
CA VAL A 231 2.25 -4.59 -17.87
C VAL A 231 2.23 -3.92 -19.24
N ALA A 232 2.01 -4.72 -20.30
CA ALA A 232 2.06 -4.24 -21.69
C ALA A 232 0.90 -3.24 -21.98
N GLU A 233 -0.32 -3.58 -21.54
CA GLU A 233 -1.52 -2.76 -21.70
C GLU A 233 -2.04 -2.33 -20.34
N ARG A 234 -1.44 -1.26 -19.81
CA ARG A 234 -1.82 -0.75 -18.50
C ARG A 234 -3.22 -0.15 -18.55
N ARG A 235 -4.12 -0.64 -17.68
CA ARG A 235 -5.44 -0.05 -17.49
C ARG A 235 -5.31 1.37 -16.96
N ASN A 236 -6.24 2.25 -17.38
CA ASN A 236 -6.31 3.63 -16.93
C ASN A 236 -7.67 3.88 -16.27
N ALA A 237 -7.65 4.13 -14.96
CA ALA A 237 -8.87 4.28 -14.18
C ALA A 237 -9.72 5.49 -14.62
N VAL A 238 -9.11 6.59 -15.06
CA VAL A 238 -9.85 7.77 -15.55
C VAL A 238 -10.64 7.41 -16.80
N VAL A 239 -9.99 6.77 -17.77
CA VAL A 239 -10.66 6.34 -19.02
C VAL A 239 -11.79 5.34 -18.76
N GLU A 240 -11.59 4.42 -17.79
CA GLU A 240 -12.62 3.46 -17.45
C GLU A 240 -13.81 4.10 -16.75
N MET A 241 -13.56 5.05 -15.86
CA MET A 241 -14.64 5.81 -15.21
C MET A 241 -15.45 6.62 -16.21
N GLU A 242 -14.81 7.22 -17.22
CA GLU A 242 -15.50 7.91 -18.31
C GLU A 242 -16.39 6.96 -19.14
N ARG A 243 -15.90 5.77 -19.46
CA ARG A 243 -16.68 4.72 -20.16
C ARG A 243 -17.90 4.31 -19.37
N LEU A 244 -17.75 4.05 -18.05
CA LEU A 244 -18.87 3.71 -17.17
C LEU A 244 -19.92 4.83 -17.09
N ALA A 245 -19.49 6.09 -17.10
CA ALA A 245 -20.40 7.22 -17.09
C ALA A 245 -21.20 7.36 -18.40
N THR A 246 -20.60 7.01 -19.55
CA THR A 246 -21.25 7.02 -20.87
C THR A 246 -22.27 5.89 -20.96
N SER A 247 -21.89 4.66 -20.65
CA SER A 247 -22.79 3.50 -20.70
C SER A 247 -24.03 3.68 -19.81
N ALA A 248 -23.87 4.28 -18.61
CA ALA A 248 -24.98 4.56 -17.71
C ALA A 248 -25.93 5.68 -18.21
N ARG A 249 -25.54 6.47 -19.21
CA ARG A 249 -26.42 7.44 -19.88
C ARG A 249 -27.22 6.78 -21.00
N ASP A 250 -26.56 5.93 -21.79
CA ASP A 250 -27.21 5.22 -22.92
C ASP A 250 -28.28 4.23 -22.44
N GLU A 251 -28.17 3.66 -21.22
CA GLU A 251 -29.18 2.78 -20.64
C GLU A 251 -30.43 3.52 -20.09
N ARG A 252 -30.40 4.85 -20.02
CA ARG A 252 -31.51 5.67 -19.49
C ARG A 252 -32.31 6.39 -20.60
N GLU A 253 -31.83 6.36 -21.83
CA GLU A 253 -32.51 6.83 -23.04
C GLU A 253 -33.23 5.66 -23.74
#